data_a8c11a62fa7624aab0a74afc1015f846
#
_entry.id   a8c11a62fa7624aab0a74afc1015f846
#
_cell.length_a   1.000
_cell.length_b   1.000
_cell.length_c   1.000
_cell.angle_alpha   90.00
_cell.angle_beta   90.00
_cell.angle_gamma   90.00
#
_symmetry.space_group_name_H-M   'P 1'
#
loop_
_entity.id
_entity.type
_entity.pdbx_description
1 polymer ?
#
loop_
_entity_poly.entity_id
_entity_poly.type
_entity_poly.pdbx_seq_one_letter_code
_entity_poly.pdbx_strand_id
1 'polypeptide(L)'
;MSSKPNRRAFAAPRPRRTLAFRLSAAYSLAGLMLVILATASLYIVLRTELDRSTELFLADKLHVLRTMLRERPDDEDALREEIELESAARRYQHFYIRLFDEHGVAVMTTPGMAEQLDLAELASRTRGRSEHSVAIAGRNRQPFRVAIATVAVGTPPTHNDTVQIAIDVSQEQELLARYRLWFWGILLATSVIFPLVGYRIARHGIRPVEEIAATARRITSTNLRERIGAEGYPSELASLAGTFNEMLDRLEESFERISKFSADIAHDLRTPVNNIRGEAEVALARARTVDEYRDVLESSLEEAVRLSELIGDLLFLARAESPLTELHREHVIVGELLATVRDYYEASASDSGISLAMDEEAEPLNAELDRSLMLRAVSNLVSNAIAHTPPGGTVTLGATNEDAAIRIEVSDTGAGIPAEALPRVFDRFFRVDPSRSKTSGGTGLGLAIVQSILTLHGGSAEIASQLGRGTRVTLRMPALATR
;
A
#
# COMPACT_ATOMS: atom_id res chain seq x y z
N MET A 1 10.30 55.82 7.88
CA MET A 1 9.81 54.74 8.76
C MET A 1 10.00 53.45 8.02
N SER A 2 11.06 52.73 8.36
CA SER A 2 11.49 51.53 7.68
C SER A 2 10.95 50.30 8.43
N SER A 3 10.03 49.54 7.84
CA SER A 3 9.51 48.29 8.40
C SER A 3 10.41 47.12 7.98
N LYS A 4 11.12 46.54 8.96
CA LYS A 4 11.90 45.31 8.81
C LYS A 4 10.95 44.12 8.58
N PRO A 5 11.19 43.23 7.60
CA PRO A 5 10.46 42.02 7.45
C PRO A 5 10.87 41.02 8.54
N ASN A 6 9.88 40.52 9.27
CA ASN A 6 9.99 39.50 10.32
C ASN A 6 10.38 38.15 9.70
N ARG A 7 11.67 37.82 9.68
CA ARG A 7 12.16 36.48 9.32
C ARG A 7 11.83 35.53 10.45
N ARG A 8 10.67 34.88 10.38
CA ARG A 8 10.42 33.65 11.16
C ARG A 8 11.44 32.60 10.71
N ALA A 9 12.43 32.34 11.55
CA ALA A 9 13.35 31.23 11.39
C ALA A 9 12.53 29.93 11.38
N PHE A 10 12.38 29.32 10.23
CA PHE A 10 11.90 27.92 10.13
C PHE A 10 12.91 27.06 10.88
N ALA A 11 12.52 26.58 12.07
CA ALA A 11 13.28 25.59 12.80
C ALA A 11 13.47 24.37 11.88
N ALA A 12 14.72 24.02 11.59
CA ALA A 12 15.05 22.85 10.79
C ALA A 12 14.37 21.63 11.40
N PRO A 13 13.64 20.81 10.63
CA PRO A 13 12.98 19.64 11.16
C PRO A 13 14.03 18.72 11.75
N ARG A 14 13.87 18.35 13.03
CA ARG A 14 14.73 17.36 13.70
C ARG A 14 14.82 16.13 12.81
N PRO A 15 16.02 15.55 12.59
CA PRO A 15 16.16 14.38 11.74
C PRO A 15 15.27 13.25 12.29
N ARG A 16 14.16 12.97 11.63
CA ARG A 16 13.27 11.87 11.96
C ARG A 16 14.05 10.60 11.66
N ARG A 17 14.31 9.78 12.69
CA ARG A 17 14.95 8.48 12.54
C ARG A 17 14.18 7.68 11.48
N THR A 18 14.91 7.13 10.52
CA THR A 18 14.33 6.36 9.41
C THR A 18 13.51 5.18 9.93
N LEU A 19 12.52 4.73 9.17
CA LEU A 19 11.69 3.57 9.52
C LEU A 19 12.58 2.32 9.73
N ALA A 20 13.60 2.15 8.88
CA ALA A 20 14.59 1.08 9.00
C ALA A 20 15.28 1.10 10.36
N PHE A 21 15.72 2.27 10.84
CA PHE A 21 16.35 2.39 12.16
C PHE A 21 15.39 2.03 13.30
N ARG A 22 14.14 2.48 13.23
CA ARG A 22 13.13 2.19 14.28
C ARG A 22 12.80 0.72 14.35
N LEU A 23 12.59 0.05 13.22
CA LEU A 23 12.32 -1.38 13.14
C LEU A 23 13.53 -2.19 13.61
N SER A 24 14.73 -1.88 13.11
CA SER A 24 15.97 -2.53 13.55
C SER A 24 16.18 -2.40 15.06
N ALA A 25 16.00 -1.21 15.63
CA ALA A 25 16.13 -0.97 17.06
C ALA A 25 15.10 -1.77 17.89
N ALA A 26 13.85 -1.83 17.43
CA ALA A 26 12.78 -2.56 18.11
C ALA A 26 13.06 -4.08 18.12
N TYR A 27 13.39 -4.66 16.96
CA TYR A 27 13.70 -6.09 16.87
C TYR A 27 14.98 -6.46 17.61
N SER A 28 16.02 -5.61 17.56
CA SER A 28 17.25 -5.83 18.31
C SER A 28 17.02 -5.79 19.83
N LEU A 29 16.20 -4.85 20.30
CA LEU A 29 15.86 -4.76 21.72
C LEU A 29 15.04 -5.96 22.18
N ALA A 30 14.05 -6.38 21.40
CA ALA A 30 13.24 -7.56 21.71
C ALA A 30 14.08 -8.84 21.73
N GLY A 31 14.93 -9.04 20.73
CA GLY A 31 15.85 -10.18 20.67
C GLY A 31 16.86 -10.20 21.82
N LEU A 32 17.45 -9.05 22.16
CA LEU A 32 18.37 -8.92 23.30
C LEU A 32 17.65 -9.24 24.61
N MET A 33 16.43 -8.73 24.81
CA MET A 33 15.63 -9.02 26.01
C MET A 33 15.33 -10.51 26.15
N LEU A 34 15.00 -11.18 25.04
CA LEU A 34 14.75 -12.62 25.02
C LEU A 34 16.02 -13.42 25.39
N VAL A 35 17.18 -13.04 24.86
CA VAL A 35 18.46 -13.69 25.19
C VAL A 35 18.82 -13.48 26.66
N ILE A 36 18.62 -12.29 27.20
CA ILE A 36 18.82 -11.99 28.63
C ILE A 36 17.92 -12.89 29.48
N LEU A 37 16.63 -12.95 29.15
CA LEU A 37 15.67 -13.76 29.91
C LEU A 37 16.04 -15.24 29.88
N ALA A 38 16.35 -15.78 28.69
CA ALA A 38 16.71 -17.19 28.52
C ALA A 38 18.00 -17.57 29.28
N THR A 39 19.05 -16.76 29.14
CA THR A 39 20.35 -17.03 29.80
C THR A 39 20.26 -16.81 31.30
N ALA A 40 19.52 -15.81 31.78
CA ALA A 40 19.29 -15.60 33.21
C ALA A 40 18.47 -16.76 33.82
N SER A 41 17.42 -17.22 33.14
CA SER A 41 16.63 -18.37 33.56
C SER A 41 17.48 -19.63 33.67
N LEU A 42 18.31 -19.90 32.63
CA LEU A 42 19.23 -21.07 32.66
C LEU A 42 20.22 -20.97 33.79
N TYR A 43 20.80 -19.80 34.06
CA TYR A 43 21.71 -19.58 35.16
C TYR A 43 21.04 -19.81 36.52
N ILE A 44 19.82 -19.31 36.71
CA ILE A 44 19.07 -19.52 37.96
C ILE A 44 18.77 -21.01 38.16
N VAL A 45 18.30 -21.72 37.13
CA VAL A 45 17.99 -23.15 37.19
C VAL A 45 19.26 -23.94 37.53
N LEU A 46 20.36 -23.67 36.84
CA LEU A 46 21.63 -24.33 37.11
C LEU A 46 22.07 -24.10 38.56
N ARG A 47 22.04 -22.89 39.06
CA ARG A 47 22.39 -22.53 40.43
C ARG A 47 21.52 -23.26 41.44
N THR A 48 20.20 -23.24 41.26
CA THR A 48 19.26 -23.89 42.18
C THR A 48 19.44 -25.39 42.18
N GLU A 49 19.76 -26.03 41.06
CA GLU A 49 20.01 -27.46 40.97
C GLU A 49 21.30 -27.87 41.64
N LEU A 50 22.39 -27.08 41.48
CA LEU A 50 23.66 -27.32 42.20
C LEU A 50 23.48 -27.13 43.71
N ASP A 51 22.80 -26.06 44.15
CA ASP A 51 22.50 -25.83 45.56
C ASP A 51 21.68 -27.00 46.14
N ARG A 52 20.67 -27.47 45.42
CA ARG A 52 19.82 -28.62 45.84
C ARG A 52 20.62 -29.92 45.91
N SER A 53 21.48 -30.19 44.93
CA SER A 53 22.34 -31.39 44.92
C SER A 53 23.27 -31.42 46.13
N THR A 54 23.86 -30.27 46.51
CA THR A 54 24.70 -30.14 47.67
C THR A 54 23.91 -30.36 48.97
N GLU A 55 22.71 -29.82 49.11
CA GLU A 55 21.84 -30.03 50.28
C GLU A 55 21.42 -31.51 50.43
N LEU A 56 21.03 -32.15 49.34
CA LEU A 56 20.66 -33.58 49.33
C LEU A 56 21.85 -34.45 49.75
N PHE A 57 23.05 -34.14 49.25
CA PHE A 57 24.26 -34.83 49.62
C PHE A 57 24.55 -34.72 51.12
N LEU A 58 24.48 -33.50 51.68
CA LEU A 58 24.70 -33.27 53.13
C LEU A 58 23.68 -34.01 53.99
N ALA A 59 22.40 -34.02 53.55
CA ALA A 59 21.31 -34.72 54.24
C ALA A 59 21.53 -36.23 54.24
N ASP A 60 21.92 -36.80 53.07
CA ASP A 60 22.23 -38.23 52.97
C ASP A 60 23.41 -38.64 53.90
N LYS A 61 24.46 -37.85 53.91
CA LYS A 61 25.60 -38.09 54.81
C LYS A 61 25.24 -38.00 56.29
N LEU A 62 24.45 -37.01 56.65
CA LEU A 62 23.92 -36.92 58.02
C LEU A 62 23.10 -38.13 58.40
N HIS A 63 22.29 -38.66 57.47
CA HIS A 63 21.50 -39.85 57.71
C HIS A 63 22.35 -41.09 57.96
N VAL A 64 23.38 -41.32 57.13
CA VAL A 64 24.34 -42.43 57.32
C VAL A 64 25.05 -42.33 58.67
N LEU A 65 25.58 -41.15 59.01
CA LEU A 65 26.23 -40.95 60.28
C LEU A 65 25.31 -41.12 61.50
N ARG A 66 24.05 -40.63 61.38
CA ARG A 66 23.00 -40.85 62.39
C ARG A 66 22.78 -42.36 62.64
N THR A 67 22.69 -43.13 61.57
CA THR A 67 22.46 -44.58 61.65
C THR A 67 23.67 -45.31 62.32
N MET A 68 24.88 -44.94 61.92
CA MET A 68 26.08 -45.55 62.49
C MET A 68 26.25 -45.25 64.01
N LEU A 69 26.12 -44.00 64.38
CA LEU A 69 26.20 -43.57 65.80
C LEU A 69 25.10 -44.18 66.67
N ARG A 70 23.97 -44.49 66.10
CA ARG A 70 22.84 -45.11 66.77
C ARG A 70 23.01 -46.61 66.96
N GLU A 71 23.57 -47.33 65.96
CA GLU A 71 23.69 -48.77 65.94
C GLU A 71 24.99 -49.25 66.59
N ARG A 72 26.11 -48.47 66.51
CA ARG A 72 27.41 -48.83 67.03
C ARG A 72 28.06 -47.64 67.79
N PRO A 73 27.54 -47.32 68.99
CA PRO A 73 27.93 -46.08 69.71
C PRO A 73 29.40 -46.09 70.16
N ASP A 74 30.04 -47.28 70.42
CA ASP A 74 31.39 -47.38 70.95
C ASP A 74 32.45 -47.80 69.89
N ASP A 75 32.08 -47.84 68.60
CA ASP A 75 32.96 -48.30 67.51
C ASP A 75 33.51 -47.07 66.71
N GLU A 76 34.38 -46.31 67.44
CA GLU A 76 35.02 -45.13 66.81
C GLU A 76 35.97 -45.52 65.68
N ASP A 77 36.50 -46.69 65.67
CA ASP A 77 37.41 -47.16 64.63
C ASP A 77 36.68 -47.52 63.36
N ALA A 78 35.49 -48.13 63.43
CA ALA A 78 34.64 -48.36 62.28
C ALA A 78 34.14 -47.08 61.66
N LEU A 79 33.79 -46.08 62.47
CA LEU A 79 33.37 -44.77 61.99
C LEU A 79 34.52 -44.03 61.27
N ARG A 80 35.71 -44.12 61.80
CA ARG A 80 36.93 -43.54 61.20
C ARG A 80 37.30 -44.24 59.90
N GLU A 81 37.24 -45.55 59.85
CA GLU A 81 37.51 -46.33 58.63
C GLU A 81 36.54 -46.01 57.52
N GLU A 82 35.22 -45.92 57.76
CA GLU A 82 34.22 -45.56 56.82
C GLU A 82 34.43 -44.15 56.28
N ILE A 83 34.72 -43.18 57.14
CA ILE A 83 34.98 -41.79 56.74
C ILE A 83 36.26 -41.67 55.91
N GLU A 84 37.32 -42.39 56.25
CA GLU A 84 38.56 -42.39 55.50
C GLU A 84 38.43 -43.11 54.16
N LEU A 85 37.73 -44.23 54.08
CA LEU A 85 37.45 -44.95 52.84
C LEU A 85 36.60 -44.10 51.87
N GLU A 86 35.58 -43.46 52.36
CA GLU A 86 34.70 -42.63 51.53
C GLU A 86 35.37 -41.32 51.10
N SER A 87 36.14 -40.69 51.97
CA SER A 87 36.98 -39.53 51.66
C SER A 87 38.06 -39.87 50.61
N ALA A 88 38.63 -41.04 50.65
CA ALA A 88 39.60 -41.50 49.66
C ALA A 88 39.02 -41.93 48.37
N ALA A 89 37.76 -42.45 48.36
CA ALA A 89 37.03 -42.86 47.15
C ALA A 89 36.59 -41.68 46.27
N ARG A 90 36.44 -40.52 46.82
CA ARG A 90 35.98 -39.32 46.07
C ARG A 90 37.15 -38.44 45.66
N ARG A 91 37.62 -38.59 44.43
CA ARG A 91 38.76 -37.83 43.85
C ARG A 91 38.44 -36.32 43.63
N TYR A 92 37.19 -35.94 43.65
CA TYR A 92 36.76 -34.60 43.15
C TYR A 92 35.94 -33.76 44.14
N GLN A 93 35.43 -34.33 45.23
CA GLN A 93 34.68 -33.59 46.26
C GLN A 93 35.26 -33.93 47.64
N HIS A 94 36.00 -33.00 48.21
CA HIS A 94 36.53 -33.17 49.58
C HIS A 94 35.43 -32.77 50.56
N PHE A 95 35.11 -33.67 51.45
CA PHE A 95 34.25 -33.40 52.58
C PHE A 95 35.00 -33.71 53.89
N TYR A 96 34.62 -32.96 54.88
CA TYR A 96 35.21 -33.06 56.22
C TYR A 96 34.16 -33.27 57.25
N ILE A 97 34.38 -34.14 58.23
CA ILE A 97 33.48 -34.43 59.33
C ILE A 97 34.17 -34.12 60.64
N ARG A 98 33.42 -33.50 61.56
CA ARG A 98 33.84 -33.28 62.92
C ARG A 98 32.73 -33.70 63.86
N LEU A 99 33.04 -34.54 64.85
CA LEU A 99 32.11 -35.02 65.84
C LEU A 99 32.48 -34.42 67.22
N PHE A 100 31.44 -33.93 67.86
CA PHE A 100 31.57 -33.41 69.26
C PHE A 100 30.68 -34.23 70.16
N ASP A 101 31.25 -34.49 71.41
CA ASP A 101 30.45 -35.09 72.46
C ASP A 101 29.37 -34.14 73.04
N GLU A 102 28.63 -34.62 74.03
CA GLU A 102 27.61 -33.82 74.75
C GLU A 102 28.16 -32.60 75.46
N HIS A 103 29.47 -32.60 75.80
CA HIS A 103 30.16 -31.51 76.44
C HIS A 103 30.79 -30.51 75.45
N GLY A 104 30.65 -30.75 74.16
CA GLY A 104 31.23 -29.92 73.11
C GLY A 104 32.70 -30.09 72.86
N VAL A 105 33.30 -31.22 73.36
CA VAL A 105 34.66 -31.61 73.06
C VAL A 105 34.69 -32.36 71.73
N ALA A 106 35.68 -32.05 70.86
CA ALA A 106 35.79 -32.74 69.57
C ALA A 106 36.35 -34.14 69.80
N VAL A 107 35.54 -35.15 69.59
CA VAL A 107 35.87 -36.57 69.66
C VAL A 107 36.66 -37.02 68.44
N MET A 108 36.18 -36.56 67.25
CA MET A 108 36.81 -36.93 66.00
C MET A 108 36.84 -35.73 65.05
N THR A 109 37.86 -35.59 64.23
CA THR A 109 38.02 -34.60 63.19
C THR A 109 38.73 -35.22 61.98
N THR A 110 38.16 -35.15 60.81
CA THR A 110 38.77 -35.67 59.57
C THR A 110 40.09 -34.95 59.30
N PRO A 111 41.18 -35.73 58.94
CA PRO A 111 42.47 -35.16 58.58
C PRO A 111 42.35 -34.06 57.53
N GLY A 112 43.08 -32.96 57.67
CA GLY A 112 43.07 -31.81 56.74
C GLY A 112 42.03 -30.78 57.01
N MET A 113 40.96 -31.02 57.80
CA MET A 113 39.92 -30.06 58.10
C MET A 113 40.47 -28.77 58.74
N ALA A 114 41.39 -28.92 59.72
CA ALA A 114 41.94 -27.74 60.38
C ALA A 114 42.91 -26.93 59.49
N GLU A 115 43.42 -27.52 58.44
CA GLU A 115 44.28 -26.86 57.46
C GLU A 115 43.45 -26.00 56.49
N GLN A 116 42.28 -26.50 56.14
CA GLN A 116 41.40 -25.89 55.14
C GLN A 116 40.38 -24.92 55.78
N LEU A 117 39.92 -25.22 56.98
CA LEU A 117 38.86 -24.44 57.65
C LEU A 117 39.38 -23.81 58.96
N ASP A 118 38.98 -22.57 59.22
CA ASP A 118 39.15 -21.95 60.54
C ASP A 118 38.11 -22.50 61.52
N LEU A 119 38.56 -23.44 62.37
CA LEU A 119 37.65 -24.11 63.28
C LEU A 119 37.01 -23.17 64.33
N ALA A 120 37.67 -22.06 64.68
CA ALA A 120 37.09 -21.04 65.58
C ALA A 120 35.99 -20.24 64.92
N GLU A 121 36.16 -19.80 63.64
CA GLU A 121 35.14 -19.16 62.84
C GLU A 121 33.99 -20.12 62.59
N LEU A 122 34.27 -21.34 62.27
CA LEU A 122 33.27 -22.39 62.08
C LEU A 122 32.37 -22.51 63.32
N ALA A 123 32.95 -22.66 64.51
CA ALA A 123 32.21 -22.78 65.76
C ALA A 123 31.35 -21.54 66.07
N SER A 124 31.81 -20.33 65.72
CA SER A 124 31.08 -19.11 65.94
C SER A 124 29.87 -18.94 65.03
N ARG A 125 30.03 -19.26 63.72
CA ARG A 125 28.98 -19.13 62.70
C ARG A 125 27.92 -20.20 62.76
N THR A 126 28.21 -21.32 63.39
CA THR A 126 27.35 -22.50 63.43
C THR A 126 26.58 -22.63 64.76
N ARG A 127 26.92 -21.82 65.76
CA ARG A 127 26.29 -21.87 67.10
C ARG A 127 24.82 -21.49 67.02
N GLY A 128 23.93 -22.41 67.41
CA GLY A 128 22.49 -22.22 67.44
C GLY A 128 21.73 -22.39 66.10
N ARG A 129 22.40 -22.91 65.08
CA ARG A 129 21.75 -23.26 63.81
C ARG A 129 21.73 -24.79 63.65
N SER A 130 20.53 -25.37 63.58
CA SER A 130 20.33 -26.78 63.28
C SER A 130 19.68 -26.98 61.90
N GLU A 131 20.13 -27.99 61.18
CA GLU A 131 19.54 -28.56 59.95
C GLU A 131 19.68 -27.79 58.64
N HIS A 132 20.22 -26.56 58.61
CA HIS A 132 20.46 -25.87 57.32
C HIS A 132 21.96 -25.67 57.09
N SER A 133 22.38 -25.88 55.83
CA SER A 133 23.79 -25.65 55.50
C SER A 133 24.13 -24.16 55.48
N VAL A 134 25.34 -23.82 55.93
CA VAL A 134 25.87 -22.46 55.94
C VAL A 134 27.10 -22.39 55.05
N ALA A 135 27.15 -21.34 54.18
CA ALA A 135 28.33 -21.10 53.36
C ALA A 135 29.43 -20.44 54.22
N ILE A 136 30.65 -21.03 54.20
CA ILE A 136 31.81 -20.54 54.94
C ILE A 136 33.01 -20.49 53.99
N ALA A 137 33.83 -19.46 54.12
CA ALA A 137 35.09 -19.40 53.39
C ALA A 137 36.19 -20.12 54.18
N GLY A 138 36.91 -21.07 53.57
CA GLY A 138 38.10 -21.71 54.12
C GLY A 138 39.31 -20.76 54.18
N ARG A 139 40.39 -21.18 54.83
CA ARG A 139 41.61 -20.38 54.98
C ARG A 139 42.20 -19.89 53.65
N ASN A 140 42.12 -20.71 52.62
CA ASN A 140 42.56 -20.36 51.26
C ASN A 140 41.48 -19.69 50.42
N ARG A 141 40.44 -19.13 51.04
CA ARG A 141 39.23 -18.58 50.38
C ARG A 141 38.43 -19.59 49.54
N GLN A 142 38.69 -20.87 49.73
CA GLN A 142 37.90 -21.94 49.13
C GLN A 142 36.49 -21.90 49.74
N PRO A 143 35.43 -22.00 48.92
CA PRO A 143 34.07 -21.98 49.43
C PRO A 143 33.67 -23.35 49.99
N PHE A 144 33.19 -23.38 51.20
CA PHE A 144 32.64 -24.58 51.85
C PHE A 144 31.17 -24.38 52.19
N ARG A 145 30.41 -25.45 52.12
CA ARG A 145 29.10 -25.53 52.78
C ARG A 145 29.18 -26.44 53.99
N VAL A 146 28.66 -26.00 55.11
CA VAL A 146 28.72 -26.71 56.37
C VAL A 146 27.32 -26.96 56.89
N ALA A 147 26.99 -28.21 57.10
CA ALA A 147 25.78 -28.65 57.80
C ALA A 147 26.13 -29.09 59.23
N ILE A 148 25.21 -28.83 60.16
CA ILE A 148 25.32 -29.23 61.56
C ILE A 148 24.05 -29.95 61.95
N ALA A 149 24.23 -31.08 62.66
CA ALA A 149 23.10 -31.78 63.21
C ALA A 149 23.44 -32.36 64.57
N THR A 150 22.46 -32.40 65.44
CA THR A 150 22.51 -33.14 66.70
C THR A 150 22.04 -34.56 66.44
N VAL A 151 22.78 -35.52 66.87
CA VAL A 151 22.54 -36.95 66.64
C VAL A 151 22.50 -37.67 67.98
N ALA A 152 21.45 -38.44 68.18
CA ALA A 152 21.30 -39.29 69.34
C ALA A 152 22.15 -40.55 69.15
N VAL A 153 23.00 -40.87 70.18
CA VAL A 153 23.92 -41.93 70.19
C VAL A 153 23.38 -43.12 71.01
N GLY A 154 23.44 -44.30 70.44
CA GLY A 154 22.98 -45.54 71.11
C GLY A 154 21.51 -45.90 70.96
N THR A 155 21.17 -47.16 71.33
CA THR A 155 19.77 -47.66 71.31
C THR A 155 19.55 -48.47 72.60
N PRO A 156 18.85 -47.89 73.65
CA PRO A 156 18.19 -46.54 73.64
C PRO A 156 19.24 -45.42 73.72
N PRO A 157 18.85 -44.15 73.30
CA PRO A 157 19.78 -43.02 73.28
C PRO A 157 20.37 -42.77 74.65
N THR A 158 21.70 -42.68 74.68
CA THR A 158 22.48 -42.44 75.93
C THR A 158 22.88 -40.99 76.10
N HIS A 159 23.21 -40.33 75.00
CA HIS A 159 23.58 -38.90 74.95
C HIS A 159 23.34 -38.34 73.51
N ASN A 160 23.61 -37.07 73.35
CA ASN A 160 23.45 -36.39 72.03
C ASN A 160 24.85 -35.84 71.62
N ASP A 161 25.29 -36.25 70.45
CA ASP A 161 26.51 -35.71 69.83
C ASP A 161 26.19 -34.70 68.76
N THR A 162 27.10 -33.78 68.49
CA THR A 162 26.98 -32.83 67.43
C THR A 162 27.90 -33.17 66.27
N VAL A 163 27.28 -33.38 65.07
CA VAL A 163 28.02 -33.67 63.84
C VAL A 163 28.09 -32.40 63.01
N GLN A 164 29.30 -32.07 62.57
CA GLN A 164 29.55 -31.03 61.57
C GLN A 164 30.10 -31.68 60.30
N ILE A 165 29.47 -31.41 59.15
CA ILE A 165 29.91 -31.87 57.83
C ILE A 165 30.22 -30.66 56.99
N ALA A 166 31.44 -30.52 56.49
CA ALA A 166 31.85 -29.46 55.57
C ALA A 166 32.15 -30.07 54.20
N ILE A 167 31.62 -29.52 53.15
CA ILE A 167 31.88 -29.94 51.77
C ILE A 167 32.50 -28.79 50.98
N ASP A 168 33.51 -29.07 50.19
CA ASP A 168 34.13 -28.13 49.25
C ASP A 168 33.27 -27.99 48.02
N VAL A 169 32.79 -26.73 47.74
CA VAL A 169 31.96 -26.38 46.60
C VAL A 169 32.72 -25.52 45.55
N SER A 170 34.07 -25.62 45.57
CA SER A 170 34.92 -24.84 44.63
C SER A 170 34.64 -25.17 43.19
N GLN A 171 34.41 -26.43 42.83
CA GLN A 171 34.14 -26.86 41.46
C GLN A 171 32.80 -26.31 40.97
N GLU A 172 31.79 -26.28 41.85
CA GLU A 172 30.45 -25.73 41.52
C GLU A 172 30.54 -24.21 41.27
N GLN A 173 31.34 -23.52 42.10
CA GLN A 173 31.56 -22.07 41.91
C GLN A 173 32.40 -21.77 40.67
N GLU A 174 33.41 -22.59 40.35
CA GLU A 174 34.15 -22.46 39.09
C GLU A 174 33.23 -22.68 37.88
N LEU A 175 32.38 -23.69 37.95
CA LEU A 175 31.37 -23.94 36.89
C LEU A 175 30.47 -22.72 36.70
N LEU A 176 29.90 -22.20 37.78
CA LEU A 176 29.05 -21.00 37.73
C LEU A 176 29.83 -19.77 37.20
N ALA A 177 31.12 -19.63 37.55
CA ALA A 177 31.96 -18.55 37.05
C ALA A 177 32.19 -18.66 35.53
N ARG A 178 32.44 -19.89 35.02
CA ARG A 178 32.55 -20.14 33.57
C ARG A 178 31.25 -19.82 32.85
N TYR A 179 30.11 -20.27 33.39
CA TYR A 179 28.80 -19.93 32.81
C TYR A 179 28.54 -18.43 32.80
N ARG A 180 28.91 -17.69 33.86
CA ARG A 180 28.82 -16.24 33.94
C ARG A 180 29.68 -15.54 32.88
N LEU A 181 30.88 -16.06 32.59
CA LEU A 181 31.73 -15.52 31.52
C LEU A 181 31.08 -15.73 30.12
N TRP A 182 30.58 -16.96 29.89
CA TRP A 182 29.82 -17.23 28.64
C TRP A 182 28.60 -16.38 28.49
N PHE A 183 27.86 -16.13 29.57
CA PHE A 183 26.70 -15.24 29.59
C PHE A 183 27.05 -13.84 29.07
N TRP A 184 28.12 -13.24 29.61
CA TRP A 184 28.60 -11.93 29.16
C TRP A 184 29.09 -11.95 27.70
N GLY A 185 29.79 -13.02 27.30
CA GLY A 185 30.19 -13.20 25.90
C GLY A 185 29.04 -13.26 24.92
N ILE A 186 28.03 -14.05 25.24
CA ILE A 186 26.78 -14.13 24.41
C ILE A 186 26.06 -12.80 24.36
N LEU A 187 25.93 -12.12 25.49
CA LEU A 187 25.27 -10.81 25.57
C LEU A 187 26.00 -9.76 24.73
N LEU A 188 27.35 -9.74 24.80
CA LEU A 188 28.17 -8.86 23.99
C LEU A 188 28.01 -9.17 22.49
N ALA A 189 28.10 -10.42 22.10
CA ALA A 189 27.97 -10.86 20.72
C ALA A 189 26.58 -10.49 20.15
N THR A 190 25.51 -10.79 20.89
CA THR A 190 24.14 -10.49 20.46
C THR A 190 23.85 -8.99 20.39
N SER A 191 24.43 -8.20 21.30
CA SER A 191 24.29 -6.73 21.27
C SER A 191 24.90 -6.08 20.03
N VAL A 192 25.84 -6.74 19.36
CA VAL A 192 26.44 -6.29 18.09
C VAL A 192 25.74 -6.91 16.89
N ILE A 193 25.50 -8.22 16.93
CA ILE A 193 24.97 -8.97 15.78
C ILE A 193 23.53 -8.57 15.48
N PHE A 194 22.65 -8.46 16.48
CA PHE A 194 21.23 -8.14 16.25
C PHE A 194 21.00 -6.78 15.61
N PRO A 195 21.61 -5.67 16.05
CA PRO A 195 21.49 -4.38 15.34
C PRO A 195 22.04 -4.44 13.92
N LEU A 196 23.16 -5.11 13.69
CA LEU A 196 23.78 -5.21 12.37
C LEU A 196 22.89 -5.97 11.39
N VAL A 197 22.42 -7.15 11.78
CA VAL A 197 21.53 -8.00 10.96
C VAL A 197 20.17 -7.31 10.78
N GLY A 198 19.59 -6.80 11.87
CA GLY A 198 18.30 -6.08 11.82
C GLY A 198 18.35 -4.85 10.92
N TYR A 199 19.44 -4.08 10.96
CA TYR A 199 19.63 -2.93 10.06
C TYR A 199 19.73 -3.35 8.59
N ARG A 200 20.49 -4.43 8.30
CA ARG A 200 20.58 -4.96 6.93
C ARG A 200 19.26 -5.43 6.38
N ILE A 201 18.50 -6.21 7.17
CA ILE A 201 17.18 -6.70 6.77
C ILE A 201 16.22 -5.53 6.55
N ALA A 202 16.15 -4.59 7.51
CA ALA A 202 15.26 -3.44 7.41
C ALA A 202 15.62 -2.54 6.21
N ARG A 203 16.90 -2.31 5.95
CA ARG A 203 17.35 -1.51 4.79
C ARG A 203 17.03 -2.21 3.47
N HIS A 204 17.21 -3.52 3.38
CA HIS A 204 16.89 -4.27 2.17
C HIS A 204 15.39 -4.27 1.87
N GLY A 205 14.54 -4.42 2.89
CA GLY A 205 13.09 -4.38 2.72
C GLY A 205 12.51 -2.99 2.42
N ILE A 206 13.17 -1.90 2.86
CA ILE A 206 12.66 -0.53 2.66
C ILE A 206 13.19 0.10 1.36
N ARG A 207 14.34 -0.33 0.86
CA ARG A 207 14.95 0.20 -0.37
C ARG A 207 14.00 0.23 -1.57
N PRO A 208 13.22 -0.81 -1.90
CA PRO A 208 12.26 -0.77 -3.00
C PRO A 208 11.20 0.33 -2.84
N VAL A 209 10.75 0.59 -1.62
CA VAL A 209 9.77 1.67 -1.34
C VAL A 209 10.38 3.06 -1.63
N GLU A 210 11.65 3.25 -1.27
CA GLU A 210 12.38 4.49 -1.59
C GLU A 210 12.56 4.67 -3.10
N GLU A 211 12.83 3.58 -3.83
CA GLU A 211 12.97 3.57 -5.29
C GLU A 211 11.64 3.89 -5.98
N ILE A 212 10.52 3.28 -5.55
CA ILE A 212 9.17 3.60 -6.02
C ILE A 212 8.86 5.09 -5.79
N ALA A 213 9.09 5.58 -4.57
CA ALA A 213 8.84 6.99 -4.23
C ALA A 213 9.73 7.96 -5.01
N ALA A 214 10.98 7.60 -5.28
CA ALA A 214 11.89 8.41 -6.08
C ALA A 214 11.47 8.47 -7.54
N THR A 215 11.07 7.34 -8.14
CA THR A 215 10.55 7.29 -9.51
C THR A 215 9.25 8.07 -9.62
N ALA A 216 8.30 7.88 -8.68
CA ALA A 216 7.05 8.65 -8.67
C ALA A 216 7.26 10.17 -8.60
N ARG A 217 8.30 10.64 -7.90
CA ARG A 217 8.65 12.08 -7.84
C ARG A 217 9.29 12.62 -9.12
N ARG A 218 9.90 11.78 -9.92
CA ARG A 218 10.49 12.17 -11.21
C ARG A 218 9.48 12.25 -12.33
N ILE A 219 8.37 11.52 -12.20
CA ILE A 219 7.33 11.50 -13.21
C ILE A 219 6.62 12.86 -13.24
N THR A 220 6.59 13.45 -14.42
CA THR A 220 5.97 14.74 -14.74
C THR A 220 5.14 14.60 -16.01
N SER A 221 4.41 15.62 -16.39
CA SER A 221 3.65 15.63 -17.66
C SER A 221 4.52 15.45 -18.91
N THR A 222 5.84 15.64 -18.79
CA THR A 222 6.78 15.52 -19.92
C THR A 222 7.42 14.15 -20.05
N ASN A 223 7.35 13.30 -19.03
CA ASN A 223 7.95 11.95 -19.00
C ASN A 223 7.01 10.87 -18.44
N LEU A 224 5.72 10.96 -18.75
CA LEU A 224 4.69 10.00 -18.31
C LEU A 224 4.96 8.55 -18.75
N ARG A 225 5.87 8.32 -19.71
CA ARG A 225 6.27 6.98 -20.20
C ARG A 225 7.22 6.24 -19.25
N GLU A 226 7.77 6.92 -18.24
CA GLU A 226 8.61 6.26 -17.23
C GLU A 226 7.73 5.29 -16.42
N ARG A 227 8.24 4.08 -16.19
CA ARG A 227 7.55 3.04 -15.41
C ARG A 227 8.39 2.61 -14.24
N ILE A 228 7.73 2.17 -13.18
CA ILE A 228 8.38 1.60 -12.00
C ILE A 228 8.75 0.16 -12.32
N GLY A 229 10.06 -0.14 -12.32
CA GLY A 229 10.56 -1.51 -12.43
C GLY A 229 10.24 -2.29 -11.15
N ALA A 230 9.66 -3.47 -11.30
CA ALA A 230 9.29 -4.32 -10.16
C ALA A 230 10.17 -5.59 -10.06
N GLU A 231 11.24 -5.68 -10.86
CA GLU A 231 12.13 -6.84 -10.87
C GLU A 231 12.85 -7.00 -9.53
N GLY A 232 12.67 -8.16 -8.90
CA GLY A 232 13.29 -8.49 -7.61
C GLY A 232 12.59 -7.91 -6.38
N TYR A 233 11.42 -7.29 -6.53
CA TYR A 233 10.63 -6.81 -5.39
C TYR A 233 9.80 -7.95 -4.75
N PRO A 234 9.53 -7.89 -3.44
CA PRO A 234 8.51 -8.72 -2.81
C PRO A 234 7.15 -8.59 -3.53
N SER A 235 6.34 -9.65 -3.50
CA SER A 235 5.05 -9.72 -4.21
C SER A 235 4.13 -8.53 -3.94
N GLU A 236 4.09 -8.06 -2.69
CA GLU A 236 3.26 -6.93 -2.24
C GLU A 236 3.71 -5.62 -2.89
N LEU A 237 5.02 -5.41 -3.00
CA LEU A 237 5.59 -4.22 -3.62
C LEU A 237 5.55 -4.28 -5.15
N ALA A 238 5.68 -5.47 -5.72
CA ALA A 238 5.48 -5.69 -7.15
C ALA A 238 4.03 -5.39 -7.57
N SER A 239 3.05 -5.85 -6.79
CA SER A 239 1.62 -5.51 -6.98
C SER A 239 1.36 -4.00 -6.88
N LEU A 240 1.95 -3.34 -5.89
CA LEU A 240 1.84 -1.87 -5.75
C LEU A 240 2.44 -1.15 -6.96
N ALA A 241 3.62 -1.56 -7.43
CA ALA A 241 4.24 -1.00 -8.62
C ALA A 241 3.39 -1.21 -9.88
N GLY A 242 2.76 -2.40 -10.01
CA GLY A 242 1.81 -2.70 -11.08
C GLY A 242 0.61 -1.75 -11.09
N THR A 243 -0.07 -1.60 -9.95
CA THR A 243 -1.21 -0.68 -9.81
C THR A 243 -0.82 0.78 -10.12
N PHE A 244 0.38 1.18 -9.70
CA PHE A 244 0.88 2.53 -10.00
C PHE A 244 1.14 2.71 -11.51
N ASN A 245 1.71 1.69 -12.17
CA ASN A 245 1.93 1.72 -13.62
C ASN A 245 0.61 1.77 -14.41
N GLU A 246 -0.41 1.01 -13.99
CA GLU A 246 -1.76 1.09 -14.58
C GLU A 246 -2.37 2.50 -14.46
N MET A 247 -2.16 3.16 -13.32
CA MET A 247 -2.58 4.56 -13.15
C MET A 247 -1.81 5.50 -14.11
N LEU A 248 -0.51 5.27 -14.30
CA LEU A 248 0.30 6.04 -15.25
C LEU A 248 -0.15 5.83 -16.69
N ASP A 249 -0.52 4.60 -17.08
CA ASP A 249 -1.06 4.29 -18.40
C ASP A 249 -2.32 5.11 -18.68
N ARG A 250 -3.25 5.15 -17.72
CA ARG A 250 -4.47 5.97 -17.84
C ARG A 250 -4.19 7.47 -17.92
N LEU A 251 -3.19 7.95 -17.15
CA LEU A 251 -2.78 9.36 -17.19
C LEU A 251 -2.14 9.72 -18.54
N GLU A 252 -1.25 8.86 -19.05
CA GLU A 252 -0.60 9.03 -20.35
C GLU A 252 -1.65 9.10 -21.47
N GLU A 253 -2.57 8.14 -21.52
CA GLU A 253 -3.68 8.12 -22.50
C GLU A 253 -4.56 9.38 -22.42
N SER A 254 -4.88 9.83 -21.20
CA SER A 254 -5.65 11.05 -21.01
C SER A 254 -4.90 12.29 -21.47
N PHE A 255 -3.60 12.36 -21.19
CA PHE A 255 -2.76 13.47 -21.60
C PHE A 255 -2.55 13.52 -23.12
N GLU A 256 -2.36 12.35 -23.75
CA GLU A 256 -2.25 12.25 -25.22
C GLU A 256 -3.57 12.70 -25.91
N ARG A 257 -4.74 12.30 -25.35
CA ARG A 257 -6.05 12.75 -25.83
C ARG A 257 -6.21 14.27 -25.74
N ILE A 258 -5.86 14.87 -24.59
CA ILE A 258 -5.94 16.33 -24.39
C ILE A 258 -4.97 17.06 -25.31
N SER A 259 -3.75 16.56 -25.47
CA SER A 259 -2.74 17.16 -26.33
C SER A 259 -3.17 17.19 -27.80
N LYS A 260 -3.66 16.03 -28.29
CA LYS A 260 -4.22 15.91 -29.65
C LYS A 260 -5.39 16.86 -29.85
N PHE A 261 -6.36 16.87 -28.93
CA PHE A 261 -7.52 17.74 -28.98
C PHE A 261 -7.11 19.22 -29.04
N SER A 262 -6.14 19.65 -28.24
CA SER A 262 -5.63 21.02 -28.25
C SER A 262 -4.96 21.38 -29.60
N ALA A 263 -4.21 20.44 -30.17
CA ALA A 263 -3.57 20.64 -31.49
C ALA A 263 -4.62 20.76 -32.61
N ASP A 264 -5.65 19.91 -32.59
CA ASP A 264 -6.72 19.90 -33.59
C ASP A 264 -7.54 21.23 -33.51
N ILE A 265 -7.88 21.68 -32.28
CA ILE A 265 -8.52 23.00 -32.06
C ILE A 265 -7.69 24.14 -32.67
N ALA A 266 -6.37 24.17 -32.33
CA ALA A 266 -5.48 25.22 -32.79
C ALA A 266 -5.40 25.26 -34.35
N HIS A 267 -5.42 24.07 -34.97
CA HIS A 267 -5.40 23.97 -36.42
C HIS A 267 -6.72 24.52 -37.05
N ASP A 268 -7.85 24.08 -36.57
CA ASP A 268 -9.16 24.41 -37.16
C ASP A 268 -9.63 25.84 -36.88
N LEU A 269 -9.19 26.45 -35.77
CA LEU A 269 -9.37 27.88 -35.53
C LEU A 269 -8.47 28.75 -36.41
N ARG A 270 -7.27 28.29 -36.75
CA ARG A 270 -6.32 29.08 -37.54
C ARG A 270 -6.79 29.29 -38.98
N THR A 271 -7.49 28.31 -39.55
CA THR A 271 -7.95 28.37 -40.96
C THR A 271 -8.92 29.49 -41.21
N PRO A 272 -10.08 29.63 -40.52
CA PRO A 272 -11.03 30.73 -40.73
C PRO A 272 -10.42 32.09 -40.40
N VAL A 273 -9.59 32.17 -39.35
CA VAL A 273 -8.91 33.42 -38.99
C VAL A 273 -7.94 33.87 -40.10
N ASN A 274 -7.19 32.94 -40.71
CA ASN A 274 -6.30 33.28 -41.81
C ASN A 274 -7.06 33.63 -43.08
N ASN A 275 -8.25 33.01 -43.35
CA ASN A 275 -9.10 33.39 -44.47
C ASN A 275 -9.61 34.81 -44.33
N ILE A 276 -10.24 35.15 -43.20
CA ILE A 276 -10.72 36.52 -42.90
C ILE A 276 -9.58 37.53 -43.06
N ARG A 277 -8.40 37.25 -42.47
CA ARG A 277 -7.25 38.13 -42.57
C ARG A 277 -6.78 38.28 -44.01
N GLY A 278 -6.63 37.17 -44.75
CA GLY A 278 -6.17 37.19 -46.14
C GLY A 278 -7.09 37.97 -47.07
N GLU A 279 -8.41 37.79 -46.93
CA GLU A 279 -9.40 38.52 -47.68
C GLU A 279 -9.35 40.01 -47.36
N ALA A 280 -9.25 40.38 -46.10
CA ALA A 280 -9.09 41.76 -45.67
C ALA A 280 -7.78 42.37 -46.19
N GLU A 281 -6.63 41.67 -46.10
CA GLU A 281 -5.34 42.14 -46.64
C GLU A 281 -5.42 42.37 -48.16
N VAL A 282 -6.07 41.45 -48.91
CA VAL A 282 -6.22 41.56 -50.35
C VAL A 282 -7.21 42.69 -50.72
N ALA A 283 -8.27 42.91 -49.94
CA ALA A 283 -9.18 44.02 -50.14
C ALA A 283 -8.53 45.40 -49.90
N LEU A 284 -7.62 45.47 -48.92
CA LEU A 284 -6.87 46.71 -48.59
C LEU A 284 -5.70 47.00 -49.51
N ALA A 285 -5.19 46.01 -50.25
CA ALA A 285 -3.99 46.17 -51.12
C ALA A 285 -4.20 47.08 -52.31
N ARG A 286 -5.46 47.26 -52.78
CA ARG A 286 -5.80 48.15 -53.88
C ARG A 286 -7.23 48.68 -53.74
N ALA A 287 -7.53 49.85 -54.37
CA ALA A 287 -8.88 50.35 -54.42
C ALA A 287 -9.80 49.40 -55.22
N ARG A 288 -11.00 49.16 -54.73
CA ARG A 288 -12.00 48.29 -55.30
C ARG A 288 -13.35 48.98 -55.43
N THR A 289 -14.27 48.38 -56.17
CA THR A 289 -15.66 48.84 -56.26
C THR A 289 -16.41 48.55 -54.95
N VAL A 290 -17.51 49.22 -54.73
CA VAL A 290 -18.35 49.00 -53.52
C VAL A 290 -18.89 47.61 -53.46
N ASP A 291 -19.19 46.98 -54.59
CA ASP A 291 -19.70 45.61 -54.67
C ASP A 291 -18.60 44.59 -54.29
N GLU A 292 -17.39 44.78 -54.80
CA GLU A 292 -16.22 43.95 -54.42
C GLU A 292 -15.91 44.02 -52.91
N TYR A 293 -16.07 45.20 -52.27
CA TYR A 293 -15.93 45.31 -50.80
C TYR A 293 -17.05 44.62 -50.06
N ARG A 294 -18.30 44.66 -50.62
CA ARG A 294 -19.45 43.96 -50.04
C ARG A 294 -19.22 42.44 -50.05
N ASP A 295 -18.79 41.89 -51.20
CA ASP A 295 -18.51 40.45 -51.34
C ASP A 295 -17.45 39.98 -50.30
N VAL A 296 -16.36 40.77 -50.08
CA VAL A 296 -15.35 40.47 -49.07
C VAL A 296 -15.92 40.54 -47.66
N LEU A 297 -16.78 41.49 -47.35
CA LEU A 297 -17.45 41.63 -46.06
C LEU A 297 -18.44 40.48 -45.81
N GLU A 298 -19.18 40.07 -46.84
CA GLU A 298 -20.10 38.91 -46.76
C GLU A 298 -19.32 37.59 -46.48
N SER A 299 -18.26 37.33 -47.25
CA SER A 299 -17.36 36.17 -47.01
C SER A 299 -16.74 36.19 -45.63
N SER A 300 -16.23 37.36 -45.19
CA SER A 300 -15.64 37.51 -43.84
C SER A 300 -16.67 37.31 -42.73
N LEU A 301 -17.93 37.73 -42.95
CA LEU A 301 -19.01 37.52 -42.01
C LEU A 301 -19.38 36.02 -41.90
N GLU A 302 -19.46 35.32 -43.05
CA GLU A 302 -19.71 33.87 -43.08
C GLU A 302 -18.64 33.10 -42.28
N GLU A 303 -17.37 33.43 -42.51
CA GLU A 303 -16.26 32.78 -41.75
C GLU A 303 -16.29 33.13 -40.24
N ALA A 304 -16.70 34.35 -39.88
CA ALA A 304 -16.85 34.75 -38.48
C ALA A 304 -18.02 34.02 -37.79
N VAL A 305 -19.14 33.81 -38.46
CA VAL A 305 -20.28 33.02 -37.98
C VAL A 305 -19.83 31.58 -37.76
N ARG A 306 -19.18 30.99 -38.77
CA ARG A 306 -18.65 29.63 -38.71
C ARG A 306 -17.67 29.44 -37.56
N LEU A 307 -16.78 30.41 -37.29
CA LEU A 307 -15.86 30.40 -36.16
C LEU A 307 -16.61 30.43 -34.82
N SER A 308 -17.68 31.24 -34.75
CA SER A 308 -18.53 31.31 -33.54
C SER A 308 -19.24 29.99 -33.26
N GLU A 309 -19.76 29.33 -34.29
CA GLU A 309 -20.37 27.98 -34.15
C GLU A 309 -19.35 26.94 -33.70
N LEU A 310 -18.14 26.91 -34.29
CA LEU A 310 -17.07 26.03 -33.90
C LEU A 310 -16.71 26.22 -32.42
N ILE A 311 -16.54 27.45 -31.94
CA ILE A 311 -16.28 27.75 -30.54
C ILE A 311 -17.42 27.25 -29.65
N GLY A 312 -18.70 27.48 -30.06
CA GLY A 312 -19.87 26.97 -29.35
C GLY A 312 -19.92 25.44 -29.23
N ASP A 313 -19.53 24.75 -30.31
CA ASP A 313 -19.42 23.29 -30.35
C ASP A 313 -18.33 22.77 -29.45
N LEU A 314 -17.15 23.40 -29.44
CA LEU A 314 -16.02 23.05 -28.57
C LEU A 314 -16.35 23.24 -27.08
N LEU A 315 -16.99 24.39 -26.75
CA LEU A 315 -17.40 24.68 -25.38
C LEU A 315 -18.45 23.67 -24.89
N PHE A 316 -19.38 23.27 -25.77
CA PHE A 316 -20.36 22.22 -25.47
C PHE A 316 -19.67 20.89 -25.19
N LEU A 317 -18.78 20.42 -26.07
CA LEU A 317 -18.06 19.17 -25.90
C LEU A 317 -17.22 19.15 -24.60
N ALA A 318 -16.57 20.28 -24.28
CA ALA A 318 -15.81 20.41 -23.04
C ALA A 318 -16.69 20.31 -21.77
N ARG A 319 -17.93 20.86 -21.86
CA ARG A 319 -18.92 20.76 -20.78
C ARG A 319 -19.52 19.36 -20.68
N ALA A 320 -19.87 18.75 -21.80
CA ALA A 320 -20.49 17.44 -21.85
C ALA A 320 -19.61 16.31 -21.26
N GLU A 321 -18.27 16.48 -21.25
CA GLU A 321 -17.34 15.56 -20.59
C GLU A 321 -17.21 15.77 -19.08
N SER A 322 -17.76 16.85 -18.55
CA SER A 322 -17.73 17.12 -17.12
C SER A 322 -18.73 16.21 -16.39
N PRO A 323 -18.31 15.47 -15.36
CA PRO A 323 -19.23 14.65 -14.55
C PRO A 323 -20.27 15.48 -13.78
N LEU A 324 -20.14 16.81 -13.79
CA LEU A 324 -21.05 17.76 -13.13
C LEU A 324 -22.13 18.33 -14.07
N THR A 325 -22.22 17.86 -15.32
CA THR A 325 -23.20 18.35 -16.28
C THR A 325 -24.57 17.76 -15.95
N GLU A 326 -25.50 18.62 -15.52
CA GLU A 326 -26.87 18.24 -15.25
C GLU A 326 -27.72 18.42 -16.51
N LEU A 327 -28.60 17.44 -16.81
CA LEU A 327 -29.58 17.51 -17.88
C LEU A 327 -30.86 18.17 -17.37
N HIS A 328 -31.40 19.12 -18.15
CA HIS A 328 -32.73 19.68 -17.93
C HIS A 328 -33.79 18.83 -18.64
N ARG A 329 -34.12 17.68 -18.02
CA ARG A 329 -35.10 16.75 -18.59
C ARG A 329 -36.51 17.31 -18.46
N GLU A 330 -37.26 17.25 -19.53
CA GLU A 330 -38.66 17.59 -19.58
C GLU A 330 -39.47 16.57 -20.43
N HIS A 331 -40.76 16.55 -20.26
CA HIS A 331 -41.65 15.69 -21.04
C HIS A 331 -41.74 16.21 -22.48
N VAL A 332 -41.28 15.42 -23.44
CA VAL A 332 -41.20 15.75 -24.85
C VAL A 332 -41.94 14.71 -25.69
N ILE A 333 -42.82 15.17 -26.57
CA ILE A 333 -43.42 14.37 -27.63
C ILE A 333 -42.39 14.31 -28.77
N VAL A 334 -41.83 13.13 -29.03
CA VAL A 334 -40.69 12.94 -29.96
C VAL A 334 -41.09 13.34 -31.37
N GLY A 335 -42.32 13.03 -31.83
CA GLY A 335 -42.83 13.43 -33.14
C GLY A 335 -42.88 14.95 -33.31
N GLU A 336 -43.27 15.71 -32.28
CA GLU A 336 -43.26 17.18 -32.34
C GLU A 336 -41.84 17.76 -32.40
N LEU A 337 -40.90 17.12 -31.73
CA LEU A 337 -39.48 17.48 -31.80
C LEU A 337 -38.95 17.26 -33.22
N LEU A 338 -39.22 16.11 -33.83
CA LEU A 338 -38.79 15.80 -35.19
C LEU A 338 -39.46 16.73 -36.21
N ALA A 339 -40.75 17.02 -36.05
CA ALA A 339 -41.49 17.98 -36.89
C ALA A 339 -40.86 19.39 -36.79
N THR A 340 -40.48 19.84 -35.60
CA THR A 340 -39.77 21.12 -35.40
C THR A 340 -38.46 21.18 -36.19
N VAL A 341 -37.69 20.13 -36.22
CA VAL A 341 -36.43 20.06 -36.98
C VAL A 341 -36.71 19.98 -38.48
N ARG A 342 -37.68 19.17 -38.91
CA ARG A 342 -38.09 19.09 -40.30
C ARG A 342 -38.51 20.48 -40.83
N ASP A 343 -39.43 21.17 -40.14
CA ASP A 343 -39.93 22.46 -40.57
C ASP A 343 -38.84 23.53 -40.67
N TYR A 344 -37.85 23.47 -39.78
CA TYR A 344 -36.66 24.35 -39.81
C TYR A 344 -35.80 24.12 -41.04
N TYR A 345 -35.60 22.85 -41.46
CA TYR A 345 -34.70 22.49 -42.56
C TYR A 345 -35.43 22.33 -43.91
N GLU A 346 -36.76 22.42 -43.97
CA GLU A 346 -37.57 22.22 -45.18
C GLU A 346 -37.14 23.13 -46.33
N ALA A 347 -36.95 24.44 -46.04
CA ALA A 347 -36.50 25.40 -47.04
C ALA A 347 -35.12 25.06 -47.61
N SER A 348 -34.15 24.77 -46.72
CA SER A 348 -32.79 24.44 -47.13
C SER A 348 -32.68 23.11 -47.88
N ALA A 349 -33.50 22.11 -47.52
CA ALA A 349 -33.59 20.85 -48.25
C ALA A 349 -34.19 21.07 -49.65
N SER A 350 -35.28 21.86 -49.74
CA SER A 350 -35.91 22.20 -51.00
C SER A 350 -34.95 22.95 -51.93
N ASP A 351 -34.23 23.94 -51.43
CA ASP A 351 -33.27 24.71 -52.21
C ASP A 351 -32.10 23.79 -52.73
N SER A 352 -31.80 22.75 -51.99
CA SER A 352 -30.79 21.70 -52.39
C SER A 352 -31.42 20.63 -53.29
N GLY A 353 -32.70 20.68 -53.60
CA GLY A 353 -33.41 19.68 -54.37
C GLY A 353 -33.61 18.33 -53.68
N ILE A 354 -33.66 18.33 -52.34
CA ILE A 354 -33.75 17.13 -51.48
C ILE A 354 -35.15 17.06 -50.87
N SER A 355 -35.76 15.88 -50.88
CA SER A 355 -37.03 15.64 -50.18
C SER A 355 -36.80 15.30 -48.72
N LEU A 356 -37.40 16.08 -47.79
CA LEU A 356 -37.35 15.84 -46.37
C LEU A 356 -38.68 15.20 -45.91
N ALA A 357 -38.62 13.90 -45.57
CA ALA A 357 -39.81 13.11 -45.19
C ALA A 357 -39.79 12.74 -43.71
N MET A 358 -40.97 12.53 -43.15
CA MET A 358 -41.15 11.90 -41.84
C MET A 358 -41.87 10.58 -41.99
N ASP A 359 -41.42 9.54 -41.27
CA ASP A 359 -42.20 8.33 -41.14
C ASP A 359 -43.42 8.59 -40.26
N GLU A 360 -44.58 8.05 -40.65
CA GLU A 360 -45.82 8.16 -39.87
C GLU A 360 -45.67 7.37 -38.55
N GLU A 361 -45.77 8.06 -37.41
CA GLU A 361 -45.85 7.42 -36.11
C GLU A 361 -47.21 6.76 -35.90
N ALA A 362 -47.23 5.47 -35.51
CA ALA A 362 -48.48 4.79 -35.20
C ALA A 362 -49.12 5.28 -33.89
N GLU A 363 -48.33 5.76 -32.92
CA GLU A 363 -48.75 6.35 -31.65
C GLU A 363 -47.76 7.43 -31.19
N PRO A 364 -48.22 8.49 -30.47
CA PRO A 364 -47.34 9.55 -29.99
C PRO A 364 -46.35 9.01 -28.97
N LEU A 365 -45.03 9.11 -29.28
CA LEU A 365 -43.96 8.70 -28.42
C LEU A 365 -43.57 9.80 -27.43
N ASN A 366 -43.66 9.51 -26.15
CA ASN A 366 -43.30 10.43 -25.07
C ASN A 366 -41.95 10.01 -24.44
N ALA A 367 -41.05 10.97 -24.25
CA ALA A 367 -39.73 10.79 -23.61
C ALA A 367 -39.45 11.87 -22.59
N GLU A 368 -38.72 11.51 -21.55
CA GLU A 368 -38.10 12.50 -20.65
C GLU A 368 -36.66 12.77 -21.09
N LEU A 369 -36.45 13.92 -21.73
CA LEU A 369 -35.16 14.30 -22.30
C LEU A 369 -34.95 15.82 -22.24
N ASP A 370 -33.69 16.23 -22.38
CA ASP A 370 -33.38 17.65 -22.59
C ASP A 370 -33.70 18.01 -24.03
N ARG A 371 -34.83 18.72 -24.21
CA ARG A 371 -35.36 19.09 -25.52
C ARG A 371 -34.35 19.89 -26.35
N SER A 372 -33.63 20.81 -25.72
CA SER A 372 -32.68 21.68 -26.42
C SER A 372 -31.49 20.90 -26.96
N LEU A 373 -30.96 19.97 -26.16
CA LEU A 373 -29.85 19.10 -26.55
C LEU A 373 -30.30 18.10 -27.62
N MET A 374 -31.50 17.54 -27.50
CA MET A 374 -32.01 16.60 -28.50
C MET A 374 -32.30 17.28 -29.83
N LEU A 375 -32.89 18.48 -29.82
CA LEU A 375 -33.02 19.30 -31.03
C LEU A 375 -31.66 19.50 -31.70
N ARG A 376 -30.62 19.83 -30.93
CA ARG A 376 -29.27 19.99 -31.46
C ARG A 376 -28.73 18.70 -32.07
N ALA A 377 -28.95 17.54 -31.41
CA ALA A 377 -28.50 16.24 -31.92
C ALA A 377 -29.16 15.91 -33.26
N VAL A 378 -30.51 16.01 -33.34
CA VAL A 378 -31.24 15.71 -34.56
C VAL A 378 -30.91 16.73 -35.66
N SER A 379 -30.77 18.02 -35.34
CA SER A 379 -30.35 19.06 -36.28
C SER A 379 -28.98 18.77 -36.91
N ASN A 380 -28.00 18.32 -36.10
CA ASN A 380 -26.70 17.91 -36.62
C ASN A 380 -26.77 16.73 -37.59
N LEU A 381 -27.69 15.78 -37.34
CA LEU A 381 -27.88 14.64 -38.24
C LEU A 381 -28.55 15.07 -39.54
N VAL A 382 -29.63 15.90 -39.47
CA VAL A 382 -30.34 16.37 -40.63
C VAL A 382 -29.46 17.28 -41.49
N SER A 383 -28.71 18.20 -40.89
CA SER A 383 -27.77 19.05 -41.59
C SER A 383 -26.68 18.22 -42.33
N ASN A 384 -26.13 17.21 -41.69
CA ASN A 384 -25.18 16.28 -42.30
C ASN A 384 -25.84 15.48 -43.47
N ALA A 385 -27.06 14.98 -43.27
CA ALA A 385 -27.81 14.25 -44.30
C ALA A 385 -28.04 15.09 -45.53
N ILE A 386 -28.52 16.37 -45.36
CA ILE A 386 -28.73 17.31 -46.48
C ILE A 386 -27.39 17.61 -47.18
N ALA A 387 -26.30 17.88 -46.44
CA ALA A 387 -25.02 18.24 -47.03
C ALA A 387 -24.39 17.11 -47.86
N HIS A 388 -24.75 15.84 -47.58
CA HIS A 388 -24.17 14.67 -48.25
C HIS A 388 -25.11 13.93 -49.19
N THR A 389 -26.35 14.42 -49.35
CA THR A 389 -27.36 13.88 -50.28
C THR A 389 -27.34 14.68 -51.59
N PRO A 390 -27.23 14.05 -52.77
CA PRO A 390 -27.30 14.74 -54.03
C PRO A 390 -28.74 15.21 -54.33
N PRO A 391 -28.92 16.22 -55.20
CA PRO A 391 -30.23 16.63 -55.65
C PRO A 391 -31.07 15.45 -56.18
N GLY A 392 -32.33 15.41 -55.84
CA GLY A 392 -33.26 14.30 -56.12
C GLY A 392 -33.23 13.17 -55.08
N GLY A 393 -32.37 13.28 -54.06
CA GLY A 393 -32.34 12.33 -52.94
C GLY A 393 -33.38 12.64 -51.87
N THR A 394 -33.44 11.77 -50.87
CA THR A 394 -34.42 11.87 -49.75
C THR A 394 -33.71 11.73 -48.42
N VAL A 395 -34.09 12.53 -47.44
CA VAL A 395 -33.77 12.43 -46.04
C VAL A 395 -35.02 12.08 -45.26
N THR A 396 -34.99 11.01 -44.46
CA THR A 396 -36.15 10.52 -43.70
C THR A 396 -35.88 10.60 -42.22
N LEU A 397 -36.77 11.15 -41.43
CA LEU A 397 -36.76 11.15 -39.98
C LEU A 397 -37.87 10.21 -39.48
N GLY A 398 -37.53 9.36 -38.52
CA GLY A 398 -38.48 8.46 -37.90
C GLY A 398 -38.19 8.27 -36.41
N ALA A 399 -39.22 7.85 -35.69
CA ALA A 399 -39.08 7.43 -34.30
C ALA A 399 -39.93 6.20 -34.04
N THR A 400 -39.41 5.27 -33.26
CA THR A 400 -40.08 4.02 -32.89
C THR A 400 -39.83 3.67 -31.43
N ASN A 401 -40.80 3.01 -30.81
CA ASN A 401 -40.65 2.46 -29.48
C ASN A 401 -40.10 1.03 -29.57
N GLU A 402 -38.98 0.75 -28.92
CA GLU A 402 -38.38 -0.58 -28.83
C GLU A 402 -38.43 -1.02 -27.36
N ASP A 403 -39.45 -1.80 -26.96
CA ASP A 403 -39.66 -2.38 -25.62
C ASP A 403 -39.30 -1.50 -24.40
N ALA A 404 -38.03 -1.19 -24.19
CA ALA A 404 -37.53 -0.36 -23.08
C ALA A 404 -36.72 0.85 -23.56
N ALA A 405 -36.70 1.16 -24.85
CA ALA A 405 -35.91 2.25 -25.45
C ALA A 405 -36.70 3.00 -26.52
N ILE A 406 -36.44 4.29 -26.65
CA ILE A 406 -36.90 5.10 -27.76
C ILE A 406 -35.78 5.15 -28.78
N ARG A 407 -36.12 4.81 -30.04
CA ARG A 407 -35.24 4.89 -31.18
C ARG A 407 -35.64 6.06 -32.07
N ILE A 408 -34.72 6.99 -32.29
CA ILE A 408 -34.84 8.04 -33.31
C ILE A 408 -33.90 7.70 -34.45
N GLU A 409 -34.36 7.80 -35.67
CA GLU A 409 -33.60 7.45 -36.87
C GLU A 409 -33.59 8.61 -37.86
N VAL A 410 -32.40 8.94 -38.40
CA VAL A 410 -32.24 9.83 -39.54
C VAL A 410 -31.52 9.02 -40.63
N SER A 411 -32.17 8.91 -41.76
CA SER A 411 -31.69 8.13 -42.93
C SER A 411 -31.63 9.02 -44.17
N ASP A 412 -30.53 8.90 -44.92
CA ASP A 412 -30.34 9.60 -46.18
C ASP A 412 -30.05 8.63 -47.36
N THR A 413 -30.31 9.08 -48.57
CA THR A 413 -29.96 8.37 -49.80
C THR A 413 -28.70 8.95 -50.46
N GLY A 414 -27.78 9.46 -49.65
CA GLY A 414 -26.58 10.15 -50.08
C GLY A 414 -25.43 9.27 -50.54
N ALA A 415 -24.24 9.85 -50.57
CA ALA A 415 -23.03 9.18 -51.06
C ALA A 415 -22.61 7.99 -50.20
N GLY A 416 -23.08 7.88 -48.95
CA GLY A 416 -22.66 6.86 -48.01
C GLY A 416 -21.20 7.04 -47.49
N ILE A 417 -20.82 6.19 -46.55
CA ILE A 417 -19.54 6.22 -45.86
C ILE A 417 -18.78 4.92 -46.12
N PRO A 418 -17.48 4.97 -46.46
CA PRO A 418 -16.63 3.77 -46.58
C PRO A 418 -16.56 2.99 -45.28
N ALA A 419 -16.60 1.66 -45.36
CA ALA A 419 -16.57 0.80 -44.17
C ALA A 419 -15.38 1.05 -43.24
N GLU A 420 -14.23 1.42 -43.80
CA GLU A 420 -12.99 1.74 -43.07
C GLU A 420 -13.12 2.98 -42.17
N ALA A 421 -14.01 3.91 -42.55
CA ALA A 421 -14.26 5.16 -41.86
C ALA A 421 -15.30 5.03 -40.73
N LEU A 422 -16.21 4.04 -40.81
CA LEU A 422 -17.34 3.90 -39.87
C LEU A 422 -16.92 3.84 -38.40
N PRO A 423 -15.83 3.14 -37.98
CA PRO A 423 -15.42 3.11 -36.58
C PRO A 423 -14.99 4.48 -36.00
N ARG A 424 -14.71 5.44 -36.89
CA ARG A 424 -14.13 6.73 -36.52
C ARG A 424 -15.04 7.93 -36.76
N VAL A 425 -16.22 7.73 -37.30
CA VAL A 425 -17.12 8.84 -37.69
C VAL A 425 -17.60 9.68 -36.50
N PHE A 426 -17.57 9.12 -35.29
CA PHE A 426 -17.89 9.82 -34.06
C PHE A 426 -16.67 10.49 -33.43
N ASP A 427 -15.45 10.24 -33.95
CA ASP A 427 -14.23 10.90 -33.47
C ASP A 427 -14.34 12.41 -33.80
N ARG A 428 -13.88 13.25 -32.89
CA ARG A 428 -13.83 14.70 -33.06
C ARG A 428 -12.93 15.07 -34.23
N PHE A 429 -13.34 16.03 -35.04
CA PHE A 429 -12.61 16.51 -36.21
C PHE A 429 -12.40 15.44 -37.31
N PHE A 430 -13.03 14.27 -37.18
CA PHE A 430 -12.90 13.23 -38.19
C PHE A 430 -13.73 13.57 -39.45
N ARG A 431 -13.12 13.40 -40.61
CA ARG A 431 -13.71 13.59 -41.93
C ARG A 431 -13.20 12.53 -42.88
N VAL A 432 -14.11 12.00 -43.71
CA VAL A 432 -13.78 10.96 -44.71
C VAL A 432 -12.89 11.52 -45.81
N ASP A 433 -13.11 12.77 -46.25
CA ASP A 433 -12.30 13.44 -47.28
C ASP A 433 -12.00 14.90 -46.87
N PRO A 434 -10.74 15.16 -46.44
CA PRO A 434 -10.30 16.50 -46.07
C PRO A 434 -10.26 17.50 -47.24
N SER A 435 -10.18 17.02 -48.50
CA SER A 435 -9.96 17.87 -49.67
C SER A 435 -11.23 18.55 -50.17
N ARG A 436 -12.41 17.98 -49.89
CA ARG A 436 -13.74 18.55 -50.25
C ARG A 436 -14.22 19.61 -49.27
N SER A 437 -13.39 20.08 -48.39
CA SER A 437 -13.72 20.98 -47.28
C SER A 437 -14.17 22.38 -47.70
N LYS A 438 -13.87 22.83 -48.90
CA LYS A 438 -14.16 24.20 -49.33
C LYS A 438 -15.62 24.42 -49.74
N THR A 439 -16.37 23.38 -50.03
CA THR A 439 -17.77 23.49 -50.49
C THR A 439 -18.82 22.97 -49.50
N SER A 440 -18.45 22.12 -48.51
CA SER A 440 -19.43 21.48 -47.60
C SER A 440 -19.38 21.93 -46.15
N GLY A 441 -18.56 22.91 -45.81
CA GLY A 441 -18.59 23.66 -44.54
C GLY A 441 -18.47 22.90 -43.19
N GLY A 442 -18.45 21.58 -43.12
CA GLY A 442 -18.57 20.83 -41.88
C GLY A 442 -17.31 20.83 -41.02
N THR A 443 -17.46 21.05 -39.71
CA THR A 443 -16.36 21.12 -38.70
C THR A 443 -15.85 19.74 -38.29
N GLY A 444 -16.54 18.64 -38.64
CA GLY A 444 -16.22 17.30 -38.11
C GLY A 444 -16.57 17.10 -36.64
N LEU A 445 -17.32 18.01 -36.04
CA LEU A 445 -17.76 17.93 -34.64
C LEU A 445 -19.20 17.43 -34.49
N GLY A 446 -20.02 17.53 -35.52
CA GLY A 446 -21.48 17.27 -35.46
C GLY A 446 -21.81 15.87 -34.91
N LEU A 447 -21.20 14.80 -35.43
CA LEU A 447 -21.43 13.43 -34.95
C LEU A 447 -20.86 13.21 -33.55
N ALA A 448 -19.73 13.82 -33.20
CA ALA A 448 -19.17 13.77 -31.83
C ALA A 448 -20.10 14.47 -30.82
N ILE A 449 -20.75 15.57 -31.22
CA ILE A 449 -21.79 16.25 -30.42
C ILE A 449 -22.98 15.32 -30.20
N VAL A 450 -23.46 14.67 -31.26
CA VAL A 450 -24.55 13.69 -31.19
C VAL A 450 -24.22 12.60 -30.19
N GLN A 451 -23.03 11.98 -30.27
CA GLN A 451 -22.60 10.94 -29.35
C GLN A 451 -22.52 11.44 -27.90
N SER A 452 -22.02 12.66 -27.70
CA SER A 452 -21.93 13.27 -26.36
C SER A 452 -23.32 13.54 -25.76
N ILE A 453 -24.25 14.02 -26.56
CA ILE A 453 -25.65 14.25 -26.13
C ILE A 453 -26.30 12.92 -25.72
N LEU A 454 -26.15 11.88 -26.54
CA LEU A 454 -26.73 10.57 -26.23
C LEU A 454 -26.12 9.97 -24.97
N THR A 455 -24.80 10.08 -24.80
CA THR A 455 -24.08 9.62 -23.59
C THR A 455 -24.63 10.32 -22.33
N LEU A 456 -24.85 11.63 -22.38
CA LEU A 456 -25.47 12.39 -21.28
C LEU A 456 -26.88 11.88 -20.95
N HIS A 457 -27.67 11.47 -21.96
CA HIS A 457 -28.98 10.88 -21.77
C HIS A 457 -28.97 9.40 -21.34
N GLY A 458 -27.76 8.76 -21.22
CA GLY A 458 -27.60 7.34 -20.93
C GLY A 458 -27.95 6.44 -22.12
N GLY A 459 -27.93 7.00 -23.33
CA GLY A 459 -28.21 6.32 -24.60
C GLY A 459 -26.95 6.05 -25.42
N SER A 460 -27.15 5.62 -26.66
CA SER A 460 -26.11 5.35 -27.66
C SER A 460 -26.50 5.86 -29.04
N ALA A 461 -25.49 6.18 -29.85
CA ALA A 461 -25.65 6.48 -31.27
C ALA A 461 -24.98 5.39 -32.12
N GLU A 462 -25.65 4.85 -33.10
CA GLU A 462 -25.17 3.86 -34.03
C GLU A 462 -25.26 4.38 -35.47
N ILE A 463 -24.35 3.98 -36.32
CA ILE A 463 -24.33 4.36 -37.73
C ILE A 463 -24.23 3.13 -38.62
N ALA A 464 -25.09 3.05 -39.63
CA ALA A 464 -25.02 2.06 -40.69
C ALA A 464 -24.97 2.80 -42.03
N SER A 465 -23.97 2.50 -42.87
CA SER A 465 -23.82 3.17 -44.16
C SER A 465 -23.20 2.23 -45.18
N GLN A 466 -23.56 2.42 -46.41
CA GLN A 466 -22.97 1.75 -47.56
C GLN A 466 -22.68 2.78 -48.65
N LEU A 467 -21.48 2.77 -49.17
CA LEU A 467 -21.04 3.67 -50.21
C LEU A 467 -22.03 3.61 -51.42
N GLY A 468 -22.53 4.75 -51.85
CA GLY A 468 -23.51 4.88 -52.95
C GLY A 468 -24.98 4.51 -52.60
N ARG A 469 -25.25 4.14 -51.35
CA ARG A 469 -26.62 3.79 -50.91
C ARG A 469 -27.18 4.68 -49.81
N GLY A 470 -26.34 5.54 -49.22
CA GLY A 470 -26.71 6.45 -48.15
C GLY A 470 -26.27 6.01 -46.78
N THR A 471 -26.73 6.77 -45.77
CA THR A 471 -26.35 6.58 -44.36
C THR A 471 -27.63 6.57 -43.49
N ARG A 472 -27.59 5.76 -42.45
CA ARG A 472 -28.61 5.70 -41.41
C ARG A 472 -27.95 5.87 -40.07
N VAL A 473 -28.36 6.87 -39.30
CA VAL A 473 -27.94 7.10 -37.93
C VAL A 473 -29.09 6.83 -36.99
N THR A 474 -28.87 5.96 -36.01
CA THR A 474 -29.85 5.52 -35.04
C THR A 474 -29.46 6.01 -33.67
N LEU A 475 -30.34 6.77 -33.03
CA LEU A 475 -30.17 7.23 -31.64
C LEU A 475 -31.06 6.36 -30.75
N ARG A 476 -30.46 5.67 -29.79
CA ARG A 476 -31.19 4.85 -28.81
C ARG A 476 -31.10 5.49 -27.43
N MET A 477 -32.22 5.70 -26.79
CA MET A 477 -32.34 6.24 -25.45
C MET A 477 -33.18 5.31 -24.59
N PRO A 478 -32.82 5.10 -23.32
CA PRO A 478 -33.68 4.32 -22.44
C PRO A 478 -35.03 5.00 -22.28
N ALA A 479 -36.12 4.29 -22.53
CA ALA A 479 -37.44 4.74 -22.14
C ALA A 479 -37.48 4.76 -20.62
N LEU A 480 -37.61 5.91 -19.98
CA LEU A 480 -37.78 5.95 -18.54
C LEU A 480 -39.08 5.20 -18.21
N ALA A 481 -38.94 4.15 -17.38
CA ALA A 481 -40.09 3.43 -16.87
C ALA A 481 -41.06 4.44 -16.26
N THR A 482 -42.24 4.53 -16.80
CA THR A 482 -43.39 5.18 -16.18
C THR A 482 -43.55 4.64 -14.78
N ARG A 483 -43.25 5.46 -13.76
CA ARG A 483 -43.56 5.17 -12.34
C ARG A 483 -45.07 5.36 -12.14
#